data_c8a2e2d62ad0c0619cc392c314695cb6
#
_entry.id   c8a2e2d62ad0c0619cc392c314695cb6
#
_cell.length_a   1.000
_cell.length_b   1.000
_cell.length_c   1.000
_cell.angle_alpha   90.00
_cell.angle_beta   90.00
_cell.angle_gamma   90.00
#
_symmetry.space_group_name_H-M   'P 1'
#
loop_
_entity.id
_entity.type
_entity.pdbx_description
1 polymer ?
#
loop_
_entity_poly.entity_id
_entity_poly.type
_entity_poly.pdbx_seq_one_letter_code
_entity_poly.pdbx_strand_id
1 'polypeptide(L)'
;MLFRSKARYPQALYDTEPDQWKVHVYGNNALGLTHGDKGRKDLHNIFMANFPKEWGNAQNREVHSGHTHGEEVKDKFGTVVRTLATRNITDKWHYQNGYLGNHKRFQIFEWSRENLESINYV
;
A
#
# COMPACT_ATOMS: atom_id res chain seq x y z
N MET A 1 -3.52 -13.07 14.21
CA MET A 1 -3.11 -13.09 12.80
C MET A 1 -1.60 -13.03 12.64
N LEU A 2 -0.92 -11.99 13.12
CA LEU A 2 0.53 -11.84 12.98
C LEU A 2 1.31 -12.99 13.60
N PHE A 3 0.96 -13.44 14.81
CA PHE A 3 1.64 -14.55 15.48
C PHE A 3 1.59 -15.85 14.68
N ARG A 4 0.44 -16.16 14.07
CA ARG A 4 0.30 -17.35 13.23
C ARG A 4 1.16 -17.25 11.96
N SER A 5 1.20 -16.07 11.35
CA SER A 5 2.02 -15.85 10.17
C SER A 5 3.51 -15.98 10.48
N LYS A 6 3.98 -15.41 11.60
CA LYS A 6 5.37 -15.55 12.03
C LYS A 6 5.76 -16.99 12.33
N ALA A 7 4.87 -17.76 12.98
CA ALA A 7 5.11 -19.17 13.27
C ALA A 7 5.18 -20.01 12.00
N ARG A 8 4.32 -19.73 11.02
CA ARG A 8 4.23 -20.47 9.76
C ARG A 8 5.33 -20.08 8.77
N TYR A 9 5.72 -18.81 8.76
CA TYR A 9 6.69 -18.27 7.81
C TYR A 9 7.80 -17.52 8.56
N PRO A 10 8.67 -18.23 9.31
CA PRO A 10 9.68 -17.59 10.14
C PRO A 10 10.75 -16.84 9.36
N GLN A 11 10.94 -17.16 8.06
CA GLN A 11 11.90 -16.49 7.20
C GLN A 11 11.39 -15.16 6.64
N ALA A 12 10.10 -14.87 6.77
CA ALA A 12 9.53 -13.60 6.29
C ALA A 12 9.88 -12.45 7.24
N LEU A 13 10.03 -11.26 6.68
CA LEU A 13 10.24 -10.04 7.44
C LEU A 13 8.89 -9.39 7.76
N TYR A 14 8.75 -8.92 9.00
CA TYR A 14 7.51 -8.32 9.48
C TYR A 14 7.81 -6.95 10.08
N ASP A 15 7.21 -5.90 9.51
CA ASP A 15 7.24 -4.56 10.07
C ASP A 15 5.96 -4.36 10.90
N THR A 16 6.12 -4.19 12.19
CA THR A 16 5.01 -4.04 13.15
C THR A 16 5.01 -2.68 13.84
N GLU A 17 5.88 -1.75 13.42
CA GLU A 17 5.94 -0.41 14.02
C GLU A 17 4.67 0.37 13.65
N PRO A 18 4.05 1.09 14.60
CA PRO A 18 2.76 1.76 14.38
C PRO A 18 2.90 3.16 13.77
N ASP A 19 3.74 3.33 12.76
CA ASP A 19 3.92 4.63 12.12
C ASP A 19 2.81 4.93 11.11
N GLN A 20 2.39 6.19 11.05
CA GLN A 20 1.41 6.67 10.08
C GLN A 20 1.94 6.57 8.64
N TRP A 21 3.22 6.87 8.45
CA TRP A 21 3.89 6.92 7.15
C TRP A 21 5.10 6.01 7.19
N LYS A 22 5.12 5.00 6.33
CA LYS A 22 6.23 4.05 6.24
C LYS A 22 6.78 4.03 4.83
N VAL A 23 8.09 3.87 4.71
CA VAL A 23 8.75 3.68 3.42
C VAL A 23 9.60 2.41 3.46
N HIS A 24 9.55 1.65 2.38
CA HIS A 24 10.40 0.50 2.16
C HIS A 24 11.14 0.69 0.84
N VAL A 25 12.45 0.54 0.86
CA VAL A 25 13.29 0.67 -0.33
C VAL A 25 13.85 -0.69 -0.70
N TYR A 26 13.69 -1.06 -1.97
CA TYR A 26 14.24 -2.28 -2.51
C TYR A 26 14.78 -2.01 -3.92
N GLY A 27 16.11 -2.06 -4.06
CA GLY A 27 16.75 -1.71 -5.34
C GLY A 27 16.38 -0.29 -5.79
N ASN A 28 15.80 -0.19 -6.97
CA ASN A 28 15.38 1.08 -7.57
C ASN A 28 13.98 1.53 -7.12
N ASN A 29 13.35 0.80 -6.22
CA ASN A 29 11.96 1.00 -5.86
C ASN A 29 11.83 1.61 -4.47
N ALA A 30 10.99 2.63 -4.33
CA ALA A 30 10.55 3.16 -3.04
C ALA A 30 9.05 2.93 -2.92
N LEU A 31 8.65 2.23 -1.88
CA LEU A 31 7.25 1.91 -1.60
C LEU A 31 6.83 2.62 -0.32
N GLY A 32 5.88 3.53 -0.44
CA GLY A 32 5.25 4.19 0.69
C GLY A 32 4.01 3.43 1.13
N LEU A 33 3.81 3.32 2.42
CA LEU A 33 2.67 2.62 3.01
C LEU A 33 1.97 3.52 4.01
N THR A 34 0.66 3.64 3.89
CA THR A 34 -0.16 4.41 4.82
C THR A 34 -1.58 3.85 4.85
N HIS A 35 -2.33 4.17 5.91
CA HIS A 35 -3.74 3.79 5.97
C HIS A 35 -4.58 4.50 4.91
N GLY A 36 -4.30 5.79 4.67
CA GLY A 36 -5.00 6.57 3.64
C GLY A 36 -6.15 7.42 4.15
N ASP A 37 -6.36 7.50 5.46
CA ASP A 37 -7.35 8.39 6.08
C ASP A 37 -6.87 9.84 6.16
N LYS A 38 -5.57 10.06 6.05
CA LYS A 38 -4.93 11.38 6.10
C LYS A 38 -4.23 11.68 4.78
N GLY A 39 -4.34 12.93 4.33
CA GLY A 39 -3.58 13.43 3.18
C GLY A 39 -3.84 12.75 1.85
N ARG A 40 -5.00 12.15 1.64
CA ARG A 40 -5.31 11.28 0.48
C ARG A 40 -4.99 11.89 -0.88
N LYS A 41 -5.25 13.20 -1.06
CA LYS A 41 -5.04 13.87 -2.35
C LYS A 41 -3.57 14.21 -2.59
N ASP A 42 -2.76 14.23 -1.55
CA ASP A 42 -1.38 14.69 -1.58
C ASP A 42 -0.37 13.65 -1.14
N LEU A 43 -0.73 12.36 -1.16
CA LEU A 43 0.16 11.28 -0.70
C LEU A 43 1.52 11.31 -1.40
N HIS A 44 1.56 11.59 -2.70
CA HIS A 44 2.80 11.69 -3.46
C HIS A 44 3.70 12.82 -2.94
N ASN A 45 3.13 13.94 -2.54
CA ASN A 45 3.87 15.07 -1.98
C ASN A 45 4.29 14.81 -0.53
N ILE A 46 3.43 14.18 0.26
CA ILE A 46 3.70 13.84 1.65
C ILE A 46 4.91 12.90 1.75
N PHE A 47 4.95 11.87 0.91
CA PHE A 47 6.09 10.94 0.91
C PHE A 47 7.37 11.59 0.39
N MET A 48 7.27 12.48 -0.60
CA MET A 48 8.43 13.25 -1.05
C MET A 48 8.96 14.16 0.05
N ALA A 49 8.09 14.82 0.80
CA ALA A 49 8.48 15.74 1.87
C ALA A 49 9.08 15.02 3.08
N ASN A 50 8.52 13.88 3.46
CA ASN A 50 8.95 13.13 4.64
C ASN A 50 10.15 12.20 4.37
N PHE A 51 10.29 11.71 3.14
CA PHE A 51 11.33 10.76 2.75
C PHE A 51 12.05 11.23 1.48
N PRO A 52 12.63 12.45 1.49
CA PRO A 52 13.20 13.02 0.26
C PRO A 52 14.38 12.22 -0.29
N LYS A 53 15.18 11.61 0.57
CA LYS A 53 16.33 10.81 0.16
C LYS A 53 15.89 9.53 -0.53
N GLU A 54 15.00 8.77 0.11
CA GLU A 54 14.48 7.51 -0.40
C GLU A 54 13.71 7.74 -1.70
N TRP A 55 12.88 8.80 -1.71
CA TRP A 55 12.07 9.15 -2.88
C TRP A 55 12.91 9.66 -4.05
N GLY A 56 13.91 10.51 -3.74
CA GLY A 56 14.78 11.08 -4.75
C GLY A 56 15.71 10.07 -5.41
N ASN A 57 16.15 9.05 -4.68
CA ASN A 57 17.05 8.03 -5.19
C ASN A 57 16.34 6.92 -5.95
N ALA A 58 15.02 6.80 -5.80
CA ALA A 58 14.25 5.75 -6.46
C ALA A 58 13.94 6.11 -7.90
N GLN A 59 13.98 5.11 -8.79
CA GLN A 59 13.47 5.24 -10.15
C GLN A 59 11.96 4.97 -10.21
N ASN A 60 11.47 4.07 -9.35
CA ASN A 60 10.05 3.74 -9.25
C ASN A 60 9.55 4.11 -7.86
N ARG A 61 8.43 4.83 -7.82
CA ARG A 61 7.82 5.29 -6.58
C ARG A 61 6.36 4.88 -6.58
N GLU A 62 5.94 4.17 -5.53
CA GLU A 62 4.54 3.84 -5.34
C GLU A 62 4.12 4.13 -3.90
N VAL A 63 2.87 4.53 -3.74
CA VAL A 63 2.24 4.65 -2.43
C VAL A 63 1.04 3.72 -2.39
N HIS A 64 1.00 2.85 -1.40
CA HIS A 64 -0.12 1.95 -1.17
C HIS A 64 -0.92 2.43 0.04
N SER A 65 -2.21 2.56 -0.14
CA SER A 65 -3.13 2.99 0.90
C SER A 65 -4.40 2.14 0.91
N GLY A 66 -5.12 2.16 1.99
CA GLY A 66 -6.40 1.47 2.13
C GLY A 66 -7.54 2.46 2.38
N HIS A 67 -8.26 2.25 3.48
CA HIS A 67 -9.33 3.09 4.02
C HIS A 67 -10.65 3.04 3.23
N THR A 68 -10.65 3.31 1.92
CA THR A 68 -11.89 3.41 1.13
C THR A 68 -12.45 2.06 0.69
N HIS A 69 -11.71 0.97 0.87
CA HIS A 69 -12.11 -0.40 0.55
C HIS A 69 -12.37 -0.67 -0.94
N GLY A 70 -12.10 0.30 -1.82
CA GLY A 70 -12.16 0.12 -3.27
C GLY A 70 -10.79 0.23 -3.90
N GLU A 71 -10.58 -0.44 -5.03
CA GLU A 71 -9.32 -0.40 -5.76
C GLU A 71 -9.27 0.81 -6.69
N GLU A 72 -8.17 1.54 -6.66
CA GLU A 72 -7.93 2.67 -7.54
C GLU A 72 -6.42 2.82 -7.79
N VAL A 73 -6.05 3.21 -9.00
CA VAL A 73 -4.65 3.46 -9.36
C VAL A 73 -4.58 4.82 -10.06
N LYS A 74 -3.71 5.69 -9.56
CA LYS A 74 -3.46 7.01 -10.16
C LYS A 74 -1.96 7.24 -10.29
N ASP A 75 -1.56 7.83 -11.41
CA ASP A 75 -0.20 8.33 -11.60
C ASP A 75 -0.17 9.81 -11.25
N LYS A 76 0.63 10.16 -10.25
CA LYS A 76 0.79 11.52 -9.76
C LYS A 76 2.23 11.97 -9.99
N PHE A 77 2.50 12.52 -11.17
CA PHE A 77 3.83 13.01 -11.52
C PHE A 77 4.93 11.94 -11.36
N GLY A 78 4.66 10.73 -11.83
CA GLY A 78 5.58 9.61 -11.75
C GLY A 78 5.54 8.81 -10.45
N THR A 79 4.71 9.17 -9.50
CA THR A 79 4.42 8.36 -8.32
C THR A 79 3.07 7.67 -8.51
N VAL A 80 3.08 6.35 -8.51
CA VAL A 80 1.84 5.56 -8.62
C VAL A 80 1.20 5.48 -7.24
N VAL A 81 -0.02 5.98 -7.13
CA VAL A 81 -0.79 5.92 -5.89
C VAL A 81 -1.89 4.87 -6.05
N ARG A 82 -1.79 3.80 -5.26
CA ARG A 82 -2.76 2.70 -5.27
C ARG A 82 -3.59 2.70 -4.01
N THR A 83 -4.90 2.64 -4.18
CA THR A 83 -5.81 2.30 -3.10
C THR A 83 -6.13 0.83 -3.21
N LEU A 84 -5.92 0.08 -2.14
CA LEU A 84 -6.03 -1.37 -2.14
C LEU A 84 -7.37 -1.82 -1.56
N ALA A 85 -7.89 -2.94 -2.10
CA ALA A 85 -9.07 -3.58 -1.56
C ALA A 85 -8.77 -4.25 -0.21
N THR A 86 -9.81 -4.58 0.50
CA THR A 86 -9.74 -5.35 1.74
C THR A 86 -10.63 -6.59 1.62
N ARG A 87 -10.32 -7.63 2.37
CA ARG A 87 -11.19 -8.82 2.48
C ARG A 87 -12.19 -8.73 3.63
N ASN A 88 -12.27 -7.60 4.30
CA ASN A 88 -13.21 -7.40 5.38
C ASN A 88 -14.66 -7.49 4.86
N ILE A 89 -15.53 -8.08 5.68
CA ILE A 89 -16.97 -8.13 5.38
C ILE A 89 -17.51 -6.71 5.39
N THR A 90 -18.41 -6.40 4.46
CA THR A 90 -19.10 -5.12 4.42
C THR A 90 -19.95 -4.96 5.68
N ASP A 91 -19.63 -3.97 6.50
CA ASP A 91 -20.42 -3.65 7.68
C ASP A 91 -21.60 -2.74 7.33
N LYS A 92 -22.42 -2.40 8.34
CA LYS A 92 -23.60 -1.57 8.15
C LYS A 92 -23.24 -0.20 7.58
N TRP A 93 -22.13 0.40 8.06
CA TRP A 93 -21.70 1.72 7.60
C TRP A 93 -21.31 1.69 6.12
N HIS A 94 -20.53 0.71 5.72
CA HIS A 94 -20.11 0.56 4.32
C HIS A 94 -21.31 0.31 3.40
N TYR A 95 -22.24 -0.52 3.83
CA TYR A 95 -23.47 -0.77 3.09
C TYR A 95 -24.27 0.52 2.87
N GLN A 96 -24.49 1.30 3.94
CA GLN A 96 -25.26 2.55 3.88
C GLN A 96 -24.56 3.63 3.04
N ASN A 97 -23.26 3.59 2.92
CA ASN A 97 -22.47 4.57 2.16
C ASN A 97 -22.06 4.10 0.76
N GLY A 98 -22.65 3.02 0.27
CA GLY A 98 -22.49 2.59 -1.12
C GLY A 98 -21.21 1.82 -1.43
N TYR A 99 -20.50 1.31 -0.42
CA TYR A 99 -19.31 0.47 -0.63
C TYR A 99 -19.64 -1.00 -0.86
N LEU A 100 -20.88 -1.27 -1.24
CA LEU A 100 -21.35 -2.61 -1.58
C LEU A 100 -20.85 -2.99 -2.98
N GLY A 101 -20.35 -4.21 -3.14
CA GLY A 101 -19.93 -4.73 -4.42
C GLY A 101 -18.46 -4.49 -4.78
N ASN A 102 -17.69 -3.79 -3.96
CA ASN A 102 -16.25 -3.68 -4.13
C ASN A 102 -15.59 -5.05 -3.99
N HIS A 103 -14.49 -5.26 -4.73
CA HIS A 103 -13.73 -6.49 -4.62
C HIS A 103 -13.24 -6.72 -3.20
N LYS A 104 -13.41 -7.94 -2.70
CA LYS A 104 -12.97 -8.37 -1.37
C LYS A 104 -11.79 -9.31 -1.54
N ARG A 105 -10.60 -8.76 -1.79
CA ARG A 105 -9.42 -9.54 -2.09
C ARG A 105 -8.15 -8.86 -1.59
N PHE A 106 -7.11 -9.66 -1.40
CA PHE A 106 -5.76 -9.18 -1.16
C PHE A 106 -5.01 -9.08 -2.48
N GLN A 107 -4.01 -8.23 -2.50
CA GLN A 107 -3.06 -8.13 -3.60
C GLN A 107 -1.67 -8.47 -3.08
N ILE A 108 -0.96 -9.30 -3.82
CA ILE A 108 0.44 -9.65 -3.54
C ILE A 108 1.28 -9.02 -4.64
N PHE A 109 2.18 -8.14 -4.25
CA PHE A 109 3.08 -7.42 -5.17
C PHE A 109 4.44 -8.07 -5.16
N GLU A 110 4.89 -8.51 -6.33
CA GLU A 110 6.22 -9.10 -6.50
C GLU A 110 7.12 -8.08 -7.16
N TRP A 111 8.22 -7.77 -6.49
CA TRP A 111 9.18 -6.76 -6.94
C TRP A 111 10.52 -7.40 -7.26
N SER A 112 11.14 -6.97 -8.36
CA SER A 112 12.57 -7.14 -8.59
C SER A 112 13.31 -5.90 -8.09
N ARG A 113 14.62 -5.93 -8.14
CA ARG A 113 15.41 -4.73 -7.77
C ARG A 113 15.19 -3.59 -8.77
N GLU A 114 14.72 -3.87 -9.98
CA GLU A 114 14.49 -2.88 -11.03
C GLU A 114 13.08 -2.31 -11.04
N ASN A 115 12.07 -3.14 -10.82
CA ASN A 115 10.68 -2.68 -10.91
C ASN A 115 9.67 -3.66 -10.29
N LEU A 116 8.39 -3.31 -10.37
CA LEU A 116 7.28 -4.21 -10.05
C LEU A 116 7.12 -5.23 -11.17
N GLU A 117 7.18 -6.51 -10.83
CA GLU A 117 7.10 -7.62 -11.80
C GLU A 117 5.68 -8.14 -11.97
N SER A 118 4.93 -8.30 -10.88
CA SER A 118 3.57 -8.84 -10.96
C SER A 118 2.70 -8.41 -9.79
N ILE A 119 1.40 -8.46 -10.02
CA ILE A 119 0.38 -8.29 -8.99
C ILE A 119 -0.52 -9.51 -9.03
N ASN A 120 -0.60 -10.25 -7.93
CA ASN A 120 -1.42 -11.45 -7.81
C ASN A 120 -2.56 -11.20 -6.84
N TYR A 121 -3.74 -11.69 -7.15
CA TYR A 121 -4.93 -11.51 -6.34
C TYR A 121 -5.26 -12.78 -5.58
N VAL A 122 -5.63 -12.61 -4.31
CA VAL A 122 -5.96 -13.73 -3.43
C VAL A 122 -7.33 -13.54 -2.78
#